data_f1453c0fb34905493bf39f80a3307846
#
_entry.id   f1453c0fb34905493bf39f80a3307846
#
_cell.length_a   1.000
_cell.length_b   1.000
_cell.length_c   1.000
_cell.angle_alpha   90.00
_cell.angle_beta   90.00
_cell.angle_gamma   90.00
#
_symmetry.space_group_name_H-M   'P 1'
#
loop_
_entity.id
_entity.type
_entity.pdbx_description
1 polymer ?
#
loop_
_entity_poly.entity_id
_entity_poly.type
_entity_poly.pdbx_seq_one_letter_code
_entity_poly.pdbx_strand_id
1 'polypeptide(L)'
;MGGTAAAWPLAARAQQSAMPVIGLLGTQSAETNATRLRAFRQTLSEAGYVEGNNVTILYRWAENQLDRMPALAAELARQKATVILAMAEAAALAIKATATKIPVIFLVGSDPVELGLVPSVARPGGNWTGINFVSNELIAKRFGLLHEMLPAAVRVAVLVNPKGPTTDITLKDADAAARAMGLQIQVVRAGTSREIDAVFAGFGAERPDALFIAGDPFFSARRVQLANLASRYAIPMASNNREITDAGGLMSYGANITDGWRQVGVYTARILKGAKPADLPVLQASKFELIINNQTARMLGVTVPPSLLSTADEVIE
;
A
#
# COMPACT_ATOMS: atom_id res chain seq x y z
N MET A 1 22.00 -76.73 4.19
CA MET A 1 21.35 -75.85 3.19
C MET A 1 21.00 -74.54 3.86
N GLY A 2 21.83 -73.53 3.68
CA GLY A 2 21.65 -72.22 4.25
C GLY A 2 21.05 -71.27 3.21
N GLY A 3 19.84 -70.78 3.49
CA GLY A 3 19.16 -69.81 2.66
C GLY A 3 19.58 -68.38 3.10
N THR A 4 20.34 -67.68 2.27
CA THR A 4 20.62 -66.24 2.43
C THR A 4 19.42 -65.41 1.95
N ALA A 5 18.69 -64.82 2.88
CA ALA A 5 17.66 -63.84 2.55
C ALA A 5 18.35 -62.52 2.14
N ALA A 6 18.30 -62.16 0.88
CA ALA A 6 18.70 -60.87 0.36
C ALA A 6 17.67 -59.81 0.77
N ALA A 7 18.03 -58.98 1.78
CA ALA A 7 17.26 -57.74 2.09
C ALA A 7 17.56 -56.69 1.03
N TRP A 8 16.58 -56.38 0.20
CA TRP A 8 16.62 -55.21 -0.70
C TRP A 8 16.46 -53.96 0.12
N PRO A 9 17.31 -52.95 -0.06
CA PRO A 9 17.07 -51.65 0.56
C PRO A 9 15.88 -51.01 -0.11
N LEU A 10 14.79 -50.80 0.63
CA LEU A 10 13.73 -49.90 0.29
C LEU A 10 14.33 -48.50 0.21
N ALA A 11 14.72 -48.10 -1.00
CA ALA A 11 15.07 -46.69 -1.27
C ALA A 11 13.85 -45.85 -0.96
N ALA A 12 13.86 -45.19 0.20
CA ALA A 12 12.93 -44.12 0.52
C ALA A 12 13.09 -43.05 -0.56
N ARG A 13 12.23 -43.06 -1.57
CA ARG A 13 12.05 -41.91 -2.44
C ARG A 13 11.61 -40.77 -1.52
N ALA A 14 12.58 -39.92 -1.14
CA ALA A 14 12.27 -38.60 -0.62
C ALA A 14 11.35 -37.95 -1.65
N GLN A 15 10.07 -37.88 -1.30
CA GLN A 15 9.06 -37.21 -2.10
C GLN A 15 9.54 -35.77 -2.19
N GLN A 16 10.13 -35.39 -3.32
CA GLN A 16 10.50 -34.00 -3.59
C GLN A 16 9.21 -33.21 -3.40
N SER A 17 9.09 -32.53 -2.26
CA SER A 17 7.94 -31.67 -1.99
C SER A 17 7.84 -30.69 -3.16
N ALA A 18 6.68 -30.65 -3.81
CA ALA A 18 6.47 -29.74 -4.94
C ALA A 18 6.89 -28.35 -4.51
N MET A 19 7.66 -27.64 -5.36
CA MET A 19 8.10 -26.28 -5.11
C MET A 19 6.91 -25.40 -4.74
N PRO A 20 6.91 -24.73 -3.57
CA PRO A 20 5.80 -23.90 -3.15
C PRO A 20 5.59 -22.74 -4.14
N VAL A 21 4.33 -22.38 -4.34
CA VAL A 21 3.90 -21.34 -5.27
C VAL A 21 3.28 -20.19 -4.48
N ILE A 22 3.77 -18.98 -4.68
CA ILE A 22 3.21 -17.74 -4.15
C ILE A 22 2.46 -17.05 -5.28
N GLY A 23 1.17 -16.74 -5.07
CA GLY A 23 0.42 -15.86 -5.97
C GLY A 23 0.51 -14.42 -5.45
N LEU A 24 0.88 -13.45 -6.29
CA LEU A 24 0.88 -12.03 -5.91
C LEU A 24 -0.07 -11.25 -6.83
N LEU A 25 -1.07 -10.60 -6.24
CA LEU A 25 -2.00 -9.70 -6.93
C LEU A 25 -1.73 -8.25 -6.51
N GLY A 26 -1.35 -7.42 -7.47
CA GLY A 26 -1.10 -6.00 -7.28
C GLY A 26 -1.92 -5.12 -8.21
N THR A 27 -2.25 -3.90 -7.76
CA THR A 27 -3.03 -2.92 -8.52
C THR A 27 -2.20 -2.17 -9.55
N GLN A 28 -0.92 -1.95 -9.26
CA GLN A 28 0.03 -1.18 -10.09
C GLN A 28 0.78 -2.10 -11.08
N SER A 29 1.98 -1.71 -11.50
CA SER A 29 2.91 -2.52 -12.29
C SER A 29 4.07 -3.05 -11.44
N ALA A 30 4.80 -4.04 -11.97
CA ALA A 30 6.04 -4.53 -11.37
C ALA A 30 7.11 -3.43 -11.25
N GLU A 31 7.22 -2.59 -12.27
CA GLU A 31 8.17 -1.48 -12.32
C GLU A 31 7.91 -0.47 -11.21
N THR A 32 6.67 -0.02 -11.04
CA THR A 32 6.27 0.90 -9.97
C THR A 32 6.60 0.34 -8.57
N ASN A 33 6.51 -0.98 -8.40
CA ASN A 33 6.78 -1.67 -7.14
C ASN A 33 8.20 -2.25 -7.02
N ALA A 34 9.14 -1.90 -7.91
CA ALA A 34 10.46 -2.53 -7.99
C ALA A 34 11.24 -2.50 -6.65
N THR A 35 11.23 -1.36 -5.94
CA THR A 35 11.88 -1.23 -4.62
C THR A 35 11.20 -2.08 -3.55
N ARG A 36 9.88 -2.09 -3.52
CA ARG A 36 9.06 -2.88 -2.58
C ARG A 36 9.21 -4.37 -2.83
N LEU A 37 9.21 -4.79 -4.11
CA LEU A 37 9.48 -6.19 -4.50
C LEU A 37 10.87 -6.64 -4.09
N ARG A 38 11.90 -5.79 -4.21
CA ARG A 38 13.24 -6.11 -3.70
C ARG A 38 13.21 -6.38 -2.21
N ALA A 39 12.56 -5.52 -1.43
CA ALA A 39 12.44 -5.69 0.02
C ALA A 39 11.73 -7.00 0.39
N PHE A 40 10.65 -7.34 -0.30
CA PHE A 40 9.91 -8.60 -0.15
C PHE A 40 10.79 -9.82 -0.49
N ARG A 41 11.45 -9.83 -1.67
CA ARG A 41 12.32 -10.93 -2.12
C ARG A 41 13.52 -11.11 -1.21
N GLN A 42 14.12 -10.02 -0.72
CA GLN A 42 15.21 -10.06 0.23
C GLN A 42 14.78 -10.77 1.51
N THR A 43 13.65 -10.41 2.09
CA THR A 43 13.13 -11.05 3.31
C THR A 43 12.81 -12.53 3.09
N LEU A 44 12.27 -12.91 1.93
CA LEU A 44 12.09 -14.32 1.59
C LEU A 44 13.42 -15.07 1.49
N SER A 45 14.42 -14.46 0.86
CA SER A 45 15.77 -15.04 0.73
C SER A 45 16.44 -15.24 2.09
N GLU A 46 16.34 -14.25 2.99
CA GLU A 46 16.83 -14.35 4.37
C GLU A 46 16.14 -15.48 5.16
N ALA A 47 14.89 -15.79 4.82
CA ALA A 47 14.14 -16.90 5.39
C ALA A 47 14.41 -18.26 4.72
N GLY A 48 15.27 -18.29 3.68
CA GLY A 48 15.67 -19.48 2.92
C GLY A 48 14.86 -19.77 1.66
N TYR A 49 14.00 -18.84 1.20
CA TYR A 49 13.20 -18.99 -0.03
C TYR A 49 13.72 -18.07 -1.13
N VAL A 50 14.28 -18.64 -2.19
CA VAL A 50 14.84 -17.91 -3.33
C VAL A 50 13.98 -18.19 -4.57
N GLU A 51 13.42 -17.13 -5.15
CA GLU A 51 12.59 -17.21 -6.36
C GLU A 51 13.36 -17.86 -7.52
N GLY A 52 12.73 -18.83 -8.18
CA GLY A 52 13.30 -19.59 -9.28
C GLY A 52 14.20 -20.75 -8.85
N ASN A 53 14.55 -20.87 -7.55
CA ASN A 53 15.34 -21.97 -7.00
C ASN A 53 14.46 -22.95 -6.19
N ASN A 54 13.80 -22.47 -5.14
CA ASN A 54 13.00 -23.30 -4.25
C ASN A 54 11.61 -22.72 -3.94
N VAL A 55 11.23 -21.64 -4.60
CA VAL A 55 9.90 -21.03 -4.59
C VAL A 55 9.58 -20.41 -5.95
N THR A 56 8.33 -20.53 -6.41
CA THR A 56 7.82 -19.84 -7.61
C THR A 56 6.89 -18.73 -7.19
N ILE A 57 6.99 -17.55 -7.84
CA ILE A 57 6.09 -16.42 -7.62
C ILE A 57 5.30 -16.14 -8.91
N LEU A 58 3.99 -16.22 -8.83
CA LEU A 58 3.05 -15.90 -9.91
C LEU A 58 2.57 -14.47 -9.72
N TYR A 59 3.13 -13.55 -10.48
CA TYR A 59 2.74 -12.14 -10.44
C TYR A 59 1.53 -11.87 -11.32
N ARG A 60 0.55 -11.14 -10.79
CA ARG A 60 -0.59 -10.59 -11.52
C ARG A 60 -0.71 -9.11 -11.20
N TRP A 61 -0.56 -8.29 -12.23
CA TRP A 61 -0.61 -6.85 -12.11
C TRP A 61 -1.79 -6.30 -12.90
N ALA A 62 -2.60 -5.47 -12.26
CA ALA A 62 -3.75 -4.85 -12.92
C ALA A 62 -3.38 -3.62 -13.76
N GLU A 63 -2.14 -3.12 -13.68
CA GLU A 63 -1.64 -1.95 -14.43
C GLU A 63 -2.53 -0.70 -14.22
N ASN A 64 -3.00 -0.50 -12.98
CA ASN A 64 -3.96 0.54 -12.57
C ASN A 64 -5.36 0.44 -13.24
N GLN A 65 -5.68 -0.71 -13.85
CA GLN A 65 -6.98 -1.02 -14.42
C GLN A 65 -7.76 -1.90 -13.43
N LEU A 66 -8.49 -1.27 -12.49
CA LEU A 66 -9.15 -1.99 -11.38
C LEU A 66 -10.23 -2.96 -11.86
N ASP A 67 -10.80 -2.74 -13.03
CA ASP A 67 -11.75 -3.63 -13.71
C ASP A 67 -11.15 -4.99 -14.07
N ARG A 68 -9.82 -5.11 -14.17
CA ARG A 68 -9.12 -6.40 -14.38
C ARG A 68 -9.01 -7.24 -13.11
N MET A 69 -9.17 -6.63 -11.92
CA MET A 69 -8.96 -7.31 -10.63
C MET A 69 -9.76 -8.59 -10.46
N PRO A 70 -11.07 -8.67 -10.78
CA PRO A 70 -11.84 -9.90 -10.60
C PRO A 70 -11.30 -11.06 -11.42
N ALA A 71 -10.90 -10.82 -12.68
CA ALA A 71 -10.37 -11.85 -13.55
C ALA A 71 -9.00 -12.37 -13.07
N LEU A 72 -8.10 -11.46 -12.66
CA LEU A 72 -6.78 -11.81 -12.14
C LEU A 72 -6.87 -12.55 -10.80
N ALA A 73 -7.78 -12.14 -9.92
CA ALA A 73 -8.05 -12.82 -8.66
C ALA A 73 -8.59 -14.24 -8.89
N ALA A 74 -9.56 -14.41 -9.79
CA ALA A 74 -10.11 -15.70 -10.14
C ALA A 74 -9.06 -16.62 -10.79
N GLU A 75 -8.14 -16.08 -11.56
CA GLU A 75 -7.00 -16.82 -12.10
C GLU A 75 -6.10 -17.35 -10.98
N LEU A 76 -5.65 -16.50 -10.06
CA LEU A 76 -4.80 -16.91 -8.93
C LEU A 76 -5.50 -17.92 -8.01
N ALA A 77 -6.80 -17.75 -7.76
CA ALA A 77 -7.56 -18.67 -6.93
C ALA A 77 -7.66 -20.09 -7.53
N ARG A 78 -7.56 -20.23 -8.86
CA ARG A 78 -7.53 -21.52 -9.55
C ARG A 78 -6.14 -22.16 -9.59
N GLN A 79 -5.09 -21.38 -9.34
CA GLN A 79 -3.74 -21.91 -9.25
C GLN A 79 -3.57 -22.70 -7.95
N LYS A 80 -2.70 -23.70 -7.96
CA LYS A 80 -2.32 -24.46 -6.74
C LYS A 80 -1.31 -23.66 -5.92
N ALA A 81 -1.62 -22.40 -5.61
CA ALA A 81 -0.76 -21.56 -4.79
C ALA A 81 -0.78 -22.05 -3.33
N THR A 82 0.38 -21.96 -2.68
CA THR A 82 0.51 -22.24 -1.24
C THR A 82 0.01 -21.05 -0.42
N VAL A 83 0.17 -19.83 -0.96
CA VAL A 83 -0.28 -18.58 -0.36
C VAL A 83 -0.55 -17.54 -1.45
N ILE A 84 -1.54 -16.68 -1.24
CA ILE A 84 -1.84 -15.53 -2.12
C ILE A 84 -1.55 -14.25 -1.35
N LEU A 85 -0.84 -13.32 -2.00
CA LEU A 85 -0.55 -11.97 -1.49
C LEU A 85 -1.47 -10.97 -2.19
N ALA A 86 -2.30 -10.28 -1.41
CA ALA A 86 -3.24 -9.27 -1.89
C ALA A 86 -2.71 -7.87 -1.53
N MET A 87 -2.08 -7.20 -2.51
CA MET A 87 -1.28 -5.98 -2.28
C MET A 87 -2.11 -4.73 -2.62
N ALA A 88 -3.01 -4.37 -1.81
CA ALA A 88 -3.92 -3.23 -1.67
C ALA A 88 -5.37 -3.70 -1.43
N GLU A 89 -6.25 -2.77 -1.03
CA GLU A 89 -7.67 -3.03 -0.74
C GLU A 89 -8.39 -3.67 -1.93
N ALA A 90 -8.21 -3.12 -3.13
CA ALA A 90 -8.87 -3.65 -4.34
C ALA A 90 -8.44 -5.10 -4.63
N ALA A 91 -7.16 -5.44 -4.39
CA ALA A 91 -6.68 -6.82 -4.54
C ALA A 91 -7.28 -7.73 -3.47
N ALA A 92 -7.32 -7.28 -2.21
CA ALA A 92 -7.89 -8.04 -1.10
C ALA A 92 -9.39 -8.33 -1.33
N LEU A 93 -10.16 -7.33 -1.71
CA LEU A 93 -11.58 -7.47 -2.00
C LEU A 93 -11.85 -8.40 -3.20
N ALA A 94 -11.04 -8.30 -4.25
CA ALA A 94 -11.14 -9.18 -5.42
C ALA A 94 -10.83 -10.64 -5.07
N ILE A 95 -9.78 -10.91 -4.29
CA ILE A 95 -9.47 -12.27 -3.81
C ILE A 95 -10.58 -12.78 -2.88
N LYS A 96 -11.10 -11.93 -1.99
CA LYS A 96 -12.21 -12.29 -1.09
C LYS A 96 -13.44 -12.77 -1.87
N ALA A 97 -13.79 -12.09 -2.96
CA ALA A 97 -14.91 -12.45 -3.82
C ALA A 97 -14.77 -13.84 -4.46
N THR A 98 -13.55 -14.38 -4.58
CA THR A 98 -13.33 -15.76 -5.09
C THR A 98 -13.68 -16.84 -4.08
N ALA A 99 -13.89 -16.52 -2.81
CA ALA A 99 -14.11 -17.45 -1.70
C ALA A 99 -13.03 -18.56 -1.60
N THR A 100 -11.79 -18.25 -2.00
CA THR A 100 -10.68 -19.19 -1.98
C THR A 100 -10.39 -19.71 -0.56
N LYS A 101 -9.94 -20.96 -0.45
CA LYS A 101 -9.43 -21.54 0.80
C LYS A 101 -7.91 -21.48 0.93
N ILE A 102 -7.23 -21.01 -0.11
CA ILE A 102 -5.79 -20.78 -0.07
C ILE A 102 -5.48 -19.74 1.01
N PRO A 103 -4.41 -19.91 1.82
CA PRO A 103 -3.92 -18.86 2.71
C PRO A 103 -3.75 -17.52 2.00
N VAL A 104 -4.25 -16.44 2.59
CA VAL A 104 -4.14 -15.09 2.03
C VAL A 104 -3.44 -14.16 3.03
N ILE A 105 -2.44 -13.44 2.55
CA ILE A 105 -1.81 -12.32 3.26
C ILE A 105 -2.19 -11.04 2.53
N PHE A 106 -2.87 -10.14 3.22
CA PHE A 106 -3.19 -8.82 2.68
C PHE A 106 -2.22 -7.74 3.16
N LEU A 107 -2.14 -6.65 2.39
CA LEU A 107 -1.43 -5.43 2.73
C LEU A 107 -2.39 -4.26 2.44
N VAL A 108 -3.02 -3.68 3.46
CA VAL A 108 -4.08 -2.67 3.33
C VAL A 108 -3.86 -1.48 4.25
N GLY A 109 -4.41 -0.32 3.88
CA GLY A 109 -4.36 0.89 4.68
C GLY A 109 -5.63 1.16 5.49
N SER A 110 -6.74 0.52 5.14
CA SER A 110 -8.02 0.61 5.82
C SER A 110 -8.17 -0.47 6.87
N ASP A 111 -9.12 -0.30 7.80
CA ASP A 111 -9.42 -1.32 8.81
C ASP A 111 -9.83 -2.65 8.15
N PRO A 112 -9.07 -3.74 8.34
CA PRO A 112 -9.37 -5.03 7.73
C PRO A 112 -10.64 -5.68 8.30
N VAL A 113 -11.11 -5.26 9.47
CA VAL A 113 -12.39 -5.73 10.05
C VAL A 113 -13.56 -5.03 9.34
N GLU A 114 -13.48 -3.72 9.13
CA GLU A 114 -14.48 -2.97 8.35
C GLU A 114 -14.54 -3.43 6.90
N LEU A 115 -13.40 -3.76 6.29
CA LEU A 115 -13.34 -4.40 4.97
C LEU A 115 -13.90 -5.83 4.97
N GLY A 116 -14.18 -6.38 6.16
CA GLY A 116 -14.65 -7.75 6.35
C GLY A 116 -13.63 -8.80 5.92
N LEU A 117 -12.33 -8.49 5.91
CA LEU A 117 -11.29 -9.46 5.57
C LEU A 117 -11.06 -10.45 6.71
N VAL A 118 -11.12 -9.97 7.94
CA VAL A 118 -10.95 -10.74 9.16
C VAL A 118 -11.98 -10.31 10.24
N PRO A 119 -12.38 -11.18 11.16
CA PRO A 119 -13.29 -10.81 12.25
C PRO A 119 -12.61 -10.00 13.35
N SER A 120 -11.27 -10.07 13.46
CA SER A 120 -10.48 -9.36 14.46
C SER A 120 -9.01 -9.29 14.02
N VAL A 121 -8.34 -8.18 14.29
CA VAL A 121 -6.89 -8.01 14.01
C VAL A 121 -6.04 -8.91 14.89
N ALA A 122 -6.41 -9.10 16.16
CA ALA A 122 -5.68 -9.93 17.12
C ALA A 122 -5.86 -11.44 16.84
N ARG A 123 -7.04 -11.84 16.34
CA ARG A 123 -7.39 -13.23 16.05
C ARG A 123 -8.10 -13.30 14.70
N PRO A 124 -7.35 -13.27 13.59
CA PRO A 124 -7.93 -13.17 12.24
C PRO A 124 -8.79 -14.38 11.89
N GLY A 125 -8.46 -15.57 12.41
CA GLY A 125 -9.20 -16.79 12.13
C GLY A 125 -9.20 -17.16 10.63
N GLY A 126 -9.70 -18.34 10.30
CA GLY A 126 -9.81 -18.75 8.89
C GLY A 126 -8.47 -18.81 8.17
N ASN A 127 -8.49 -18.43 6.87
CA ASN A 127 -7.32 -18.49 5.98
C ASN A 127 -6.74 -17.11 5.62
N TRP A 128 -7.13 -16.04 6.32
CA TRP A 128 -6.69 -14.66 6.07
C TRP A 128 -5.86 -14.14 7.23
N THR A 129 -4.80 -13.42 6.91
CA THR A 129 -4.01 -12.56 7.81
C THR A 129 -3.36 -11.46 7.00
N GLY A 130 -2.63 -10.54 7.61
CA GLY A 130 -1.94 -9.52 6.82
C GLY A 130 -1.31 -8.41 7.63
N ILE A 131 -1.06 -7.31 6.92
CA ILE A 131 -0.45 -6.10 7.42
C ILE A 131 -1.41 -4.93 7.16
N ASN A 132 -1.68 -4.13 8.19
CA ASN A 132 -2.46 -2.90 8.08
C ASN A 132 -1.57 -1.69 8.40
N PHE A 133 -1.45 -0.75 7.46
CA PHE A 133 -0.70 0.49 7.72
C PHE A 133 -1.55 1.64 8.28
N VAL A 134 -2.79 1.37 8.66
CA VAL A 134 -3.62 2.35 9.41
C VAL A 134 -3.70 3.71 8.71
N SER A 135 -3.78 3.70 7.37
CA SER A 135 -3.65 4.94 6.58
C SER A 135 -4.81 5.91 6.79
N ASN A 136 -6.04 5.40 6.87
CA ASN A 136 -7.23 6.24 6.94
C ASN A 136 -7.38 6.92 8.30
N GLU A 137 -7.03 6.24 9.39
CA GLU A 137 -7.08 6.79 10.75
C GLU A 137 -6.17 8.02 10.94
N LEU A 138 -5.21 8.23 10.04
CA LEU A 138 -4.25 9.34 10.10
C LEU A 138 -4.67 10.57 9.29
N ILE A 139 -5.86 10.59 8.68
CA ILE A 139 -6.30 11.72 7.83
C ILE A 139 -6.35 13.02 8.67
N ALA A 140 -6.95 12.98 9.85
CA ALA A 140 -7.02 14.14 10.73
C ALA A 140 -5.62 14.66 11.14
N LYS A 141 -4.67 13.75 11.44
CA LYS A 141 -3.29 14.14 11.76
C LYS A 141 -2.60 14.79 10.57
N ARG A 142 -2.80 14.27 9.34
CA ARG A 142 -2.23 14.86 8.12
C ARG A 142 -2.79 16.26 7.85
N PHE A 143 -4.09 16.47 8.04
CA PHE A 143 -4.70 17.79 7.93
C PHE A 143 -4.14 18.75 8.97
N GLY A 144 -3.95 18.31 10.22
CA GLY A 144 -3.32 19.10 11.26
C GLY A 144 -1.90 19.52 10.91
N LEU A 145 -1.07 18.59 10.44
CA LEU A 145 0.29 18.87 9.99
C LEU A 145 0.32 19.82 8.78
N LEU A 146 -0.62 19.65 7.83
CA LEU A 146 -0.75 20.52 6.67
C LEU A 146 -1.17 21.94 7.08
N HIS A 147 -2.11 22.07 8.02
CA HIS A 147 -2.54 23.38 8.54
C HIS A 147 -1.42 24.05 9.36
N GLU A 148 -0.64 23.29 10.12
CA GLU A 148 0.54 23.80 10.81
C GLU A 148 1.62 24.28 9.82
N MET A 149 1.81 23.54 8.71
CA MET A 149 2.73 23.92 7.63
C MET A 149 2.27 25.18 6.88
N LEU A 150 0.96 25.37 6.73
CA LEU A 150 0.32 26.43 5.94
C LEU A 150 -0.80 27.09 6.77
N PRO A 151 -0.48 27.87 7.82
CA PRO A 151 -1.50 28.39 8.74
C PRO A 151 -2.44 29.42 8.11
N ALA A 152 -2.09 30.01 6.98
CA ALA A 152 -2.94 30.92 6.21
C ALA A 152 -3.85 30.18 5.20
N ALA A 153 -3.72 28.87 5.05
CA ALA A 153 -4.55 28.09 4.13
C ALA A 153 -6.00 28.05 4.62
N VAL A 154 -6.94 28.29 3.72
CA VAL A 154 -8.39 28.21 3.96
C VAL A 154 -9.00 27.10 3.11
N ARG A 155 -8.59 26.98 1.84
CA ARG A 155 -9.13 26.04 0.87
C ARG A 155 -8.14 24.93 0.56
N VAL A 156 -8.52 23.69 0.84
CA VAL A 156 -7.72 22.50 0.56
C VAL A 156 -8.43 21.65 -0.49
N ALA A 157 -7.81 21.47 -1.66
CA ALA A 157 -8.30 20.48 -2.62
C ALA A 157 -7.99 19.07 -2.11
N VAL A 158 -8.96 18.17 -2.18
CA VAL A 158 -8.80 16.75 -1.80
C VAL A 158 -8.92 15.91 -3.06
N LEU A 159 -7.79 15.39 -3.54
CA LEU A 159 -7.73 14.56 -4.73
C LEU A 159 -8.00 13.10 -4.37
N VAL A 160 -9.07 12.54 -4.96
CA VAL A 160 -9.48 11.15 -4.76
C VAL A 160 -9.64 10.41 -6.08
N ASN A 161 -9.42 9.09 -6.05
CA ASN A 161 -9.73 8.21 -7.17
C ASN A 161 -11.20 7.77 -7.05
N PRO A 162 -12.10 8.14 -8.01
CA PRO A 162 -13.52 7.80 -7.92
C PRO A 162 -13.79 6.29 -7.94
N LYS A 163 -12.84 5.48 -8.40
CA LYS A 163 -12.92 4.01 -8.42
C LYS A 163 -12.24 3.36 -7.22
N GLY A 164 -11.62 4.15 -6.35
CA GLY A 164 -10.94 3.65 -5.15
C GLY A 164 -11.96 3.10 -4.14
N PRO A 165 -11.73 1.91 -3.57
CA PRO A 165 -12.68 1.29 -2.64
C PRO A 165 -12.84 2.04 -1.31
N THR A 166 -11.93 2.96 -1.00
CA THR A 166 -11.91 3.73 0.25
C THR A 166 -12.26 5.21 0.07
N THR A 167 -12.67 5.61 -1.13
CA THR A 167 -12.90 7.03 -1.49
C THR A 167 -13.92 7.69 -0.58
N ASP A 168 -15.07 7.06 -0.33
CA ASP A 168 -16.15 7.64 0.48
C ASP A 168 -15.73 7.80 1.95
N ILE A 169 -15.03 6.81 2.51
CA ILE A 169 -14.50 6.88 3.88
C ILE A 169 -13.47 8.02 3.97
N THR A 170 -12.53 8.08 3.02
CA THR A 170 -11.51 9.14 2.96
C THR A 170 -12.14 10.53 2.90
N LEU A 171 -13.18 10.73 2.07
CA LEU A 171 -13.87 12.02 1.95
C LEU A 171 -14.61 12.40 3.23
N LYS A 172 -15.26 11.43 3.88
CA LYS A 172 -15.93 11.64 5.17
C LYS A 172 -14.94 12.10 6.25
N ASP A 173 -13.80 11.42 6.35
CA ASP A 173 -12.79 11.71 7.36
C ASP A 173 -12.05 13.04 7.06
N ALA A 174 -11.80 13.34 5.78
CA ALA A 174 -11.22 14.61 5.35
C ALA A 174 -12.16 15.80 5.64
N ASP A 175 -13.47 15.63 5.38
CA ASP A 175 -14.48 16.65 5.69
C ASP A 175 -14.56 16.92 7.21
N ALA A 176 -14.58 15.86 8.02
CA ALA A 176 -14.59 15.98 9.49
C ALA A 176 -13.32 16.68 10.01
N ALA A 177 -12.15 16.32 9.49
CA ALA A 177 -10.87 16.93 9.86
C ALA A 177 -10.81 18.41 9.46
N ALA A 178 -11.23 18.74 8.23
CA ALA A 178 -11.23 20.09 7.72
C ALA A 178 -12.16 21.01 8.53
N ARG A 179 -13.39 20.56 8.84
CA ARG A 179 -14.33 21.32 9.67
C ARG A 179 -13.78 21.61 11.06
N ALA A 180 -13.09 20.65 11.69
CA ALA A 180 -12.48 20.82 13.01
C ALA A 180 -11.38 21.90 13.02
N MET A 181 -10.80 22.21 11.85
CA MET A 181 -9.72 23.19 11.68
C MET A 181 -10.18 24.48 10.97
N GLY A 182 -11.49 24.64 10.68
CA GLY A 182 -12.01 25.78 9.94
C GLY A 182 -11.61 25.85 8.47
N LEU A 183 -11.15 24.72 7.89
CA LEU A 183 -10.76 24.60 6.50
C LEU A 183 -11.98 24.25 5.62
N GLN A 184 -11.95 24.70 4.37
CA GLN A 184 -12.90 24.34 3.34
C GLN A 184 -12.27 23.31 2.40
N ILE A 185 -12.95 22.19 2.16
CA ILE A 185 -12.48 21.20 1.20
C ILE A 185 -13.13 21.39 -0.17
N GLN A 186 -12.30 21.28 -1.22
CA GLN A 186 -12.71 21.18 -2.61
C GLN A 186 -12.41 19.75 -3.09
N VAL A 187 -13.45 18.94 -3.25
CA VAL A 187 -13.27 17.55 -3.71
C VAL A 187 -12.99 17.54 -5.21
N VAL A 188 -11.83 17.00 -5.59
CA VAL A 188 -11.45 16.78 -6.98
C VAL A 188 -11.22 15.31 -7.25
N ARG A 189 -11.64 14.83 -8.42
CA ARG A 189 -11.65 13.40 -8.75
C ARG A 189 -10.82 13.13 -9.99
N ALA A 190 -9.94 12.12 -9.91
CA ALA A 190 -9.18 11.63 -11.05
C ALA A 190 -8.88 10.13 -10.90
N GLY A 191 -9.21 9.35 -11.92
CA GLY A 191 -8.89 7.92 -12.04
C GLY A 191 -8.03 7.62 -13.29
N THR A 192 -7.64 8.67 -14.05
CA THR A 192 -6.76 8.59 -15.23
C THR A 192 -5.77 9.76 -15.24
N SER A 193 -4.64 9.59 -15.97
CA SER A 193 -3.65 10.67 -16.13
C SER A 193 -4.26 11.94 -16.75
N ARG A 194 -5.16 11.78 -17.73
CA ARG A 194 -5.85 12.92 -18.38
C ARG A 194 -6.73 13.67 -17.39
N GLU A 195 -7.41 12.96 -16.49
CA GLU A 195 -8.22 13.59 -15.45
C GLU A 195 -7.37 14.33 -14.41
N ILE A 196 -6.17 13.82 -14.07
CA ILE A 196 -5.21 14.57 -13.25
C ILE A 196 -4.84 15.89 -13.93
N ASP A 197 -4.49 15.88 -15.22
CA ASP A 197 -4.17 17.10 -15.96
C ASP A 197 -5.33 18.08 -15.98
N ALA A 198 -6.57 17.57 -16.17
CA ALA A 198 -7.79 18.41 -16.17
C ALA A 198 -8.07 19.03 -14.78
N VAL A 199 -7.86 18.28 -13.68
CA VAL A 199 -7.98 18.82 -12.32
C VAL A 199 -7.04 20.00 -12.13
N PHE A 200 -5.76 19.86 -12.46
CA PHE A 200 -4.79 20.96 -12.30
C PHE A 200 -5.08 22.13 -13.23
N ALA A 201 -5.55 21.89 -14.46
CA ALA A 201 -5.98 22.97 -15.36
C ALA A 201 -7.15 23.78 -14.75
N GLY A 202 -8.06 23.12 -14.05
CA GLY A 202 -9.18 23.77 -13.35
C GLY A 202 -8.74 24.70 -12.20
N PHE A 203 -7.59 24.44 -11.59
CA PHE A 203 -7.01 25.30 -10.53
C PHE A 203 -6.56 26.68 -11.03
N GLY A 204 -6.47 26.88 -12.34
CA GLY A 204 -6.21 28.21 -12.90
C GLY A 204 -7.32 29.22 -12.62
N ALA A 205 -8.58 28.77 -12.48
CA ALA A 205 -9.75 29.63 -12.17
C ALA A 205 -10.00 29.72 -10.66
N GLU A 206 -9.86 28.61 -9.93
CA GLU A 206 -10.07 28.53 -8.47
C GLU A 206 -8.90 27.78 -7.82
N ARG A 207 -7.81 28.50 -7.60
CA ARG A 207 -6.61 27.91 -7.02
C ARG A 207 -6.83 27.57 -5.55
N PRO A 208 -6.61 26.30 -5.12
CA PRO A 208 -6.59 25.95 -3.71
C PRO A 208 -5.28 26.41 -3.05
N ASP A 209 -5.29 26.60 -1.74
CA ASP A 209 -4.11 26.93 -0.97
C ASP A 209 -3.18 25.72 -0.79
N ALA A 210 -3.75 24.51 -0.82
CA ALA A 210 -3.03 23.25 -0.78
C ALA A 210 -3.79 22.13 -1.48
N LEU A 211 -3.06 21.08 -1.85
CA LEU A 211 -3.59 19.82 -2.39
C LEU A 211 -3.30 18.68 -1.41
N PHE A 212 -4.33 18.04 -0.90
CA PHE A 212 -4.24 16.80 -0.16
C PHE A 212 -4.51 15.62 -1.10
N ILE A 213 -3.54 14.72 -1.25
CA ILE A 213 -3.70 13.51 -2.07
C ILE A 213 -4.11 12.35 -1.18
N ALA A 214 -5.27 11.78 -1.46
CA ALA A 214 -5.76 10.58 -0.81
C ALA A 214 -4.84 9.38 -1.04
N GLY A 215 -4.79 8.47 -0.09
CA GLY A 215 -4.00 7.25 -0.19
C GLY A 215 -4.61 6.30 -1.23
N ASP A 216 -4.03 6.28 -2.44
CA ASP A 216 -4.44 5.40 -3.52
C ASP A 216 -3.20 4.95 -4.33
N PRO A 217 -3.07 3.66 -4.68
CA PRO A 217 -1.98 3.16 -5.49
C PRO A 217 -1.85 3.86 -6.85
N PHE A 218 -2.96 4.28 -7.47
CA PHE A 218 -2.95 5.02 -8.73
C PHE A 218 -2.16 6.32 -8.61
N PHE A 219 -2.36 7.12 -7.56
CA PHE A 219 -1.63 8.37 -7.34
C PHE A 219 -0.15 8.12 -7.05
N SER A 220 0.18 7.07 -6.31
CA SER A 220 1.57 6.66 -6.08
C SER A 220 2.28 6.33 -7.40
N ALA A 221 1.60 5.67 -8.34
CA ALA A 221 2.12 5.39 -9.67
C ALA A 221 2.26 6.66 -10.54
N ARG A 222 1.54 7.73 -10.23
CA ARG A 222 1.54 9.03 -10.93
C ARG A 222 2.29 10.13 -10.18
N ARG A 223 3.09 9.78 -9.16
CA ARG A 223 3.81 10.74 -8.30
C ARG A 223 4.61 11.79 -9.06
N VAL A 224 5.30 11.40 -10.14
CA VAL A 224 6.09 12.34 -10.97
C VAL A 224 5.18 13.32 -11.73
N GLN A 225 4.07 12.84 -12.31
CA GLN A 225 3.08 13.71 -12.96
C GLN A 225 2.48 14.69 -11.96
N LEU A 226 2.07 14.22 -10.78
CA LEU A 226 1.50 15.04 -9.72
C LEU A 226 2.50 16.10 -9.23
N ALA A 227 3.76 15.73 -8.98
CA ALA A 227 4.81 16.65 -8.55
C ALA A 227 5.09 17.74 -9.59
N ASN A 228 5.21 17.38 -10.86
CA ASN A 228 5.43 18.32 -11.96
C ASN A 228 4.26 19.32 -12.09
N LEU A 229 3.02 18.83 -12.00
CA LEU A 229 1.84 19.68 -12.05
C LEU A 229 1.73 20.59 -10.81
N ALA A 230 1.95 20.03 -9.61
CA ALA A 230 1.95 20.83 -8.37
C ALA A 230 2.99 21.95 -8.39
N SER A 231 4.21 21.64 -8.88
CA SER A 231 5.26 22.65 -9.08
C SER A 231 4.85 23.70 -10.11
N ARG A 232 4.33 23.29 -11.27
CA ARG A 232 3.90 24.20 -12.36
C ARG A 232 2.80 25.18 -11.88
N TYR A 233 1.85 24.70 -11.09
CA TYR A 233 0.75 25.51 -10.56
C TYR A 233 1.06 26.13 -9.21
N ALA A 234 2.28 25.93 -8.68
CA ALA A 234 2.75 26.38 -7.39
C ALA A 234 1.79 26.00 -6.23
N ILE A 235 1.27 24.76 -6.22
CA ILE A 235 0.34 24.27 -5.21
C ILE A 235 1.08 23.36 -4.22
N PRO A 236 1.14 23.71 -2.92
CA PRO A 236 1.67 22.84 -1.88
C PRO A 236 0.93 21.51 -1.82
N MET A 237 1.64 20.39 -1.83
CA MET A 237 1.06 19.06 -1.93
C MET A 237 1.41 18.20 -0.73
N ALA A 238 0.41 17.65 -0.04
CA ALA A 238 0.57 16.73 1.07
C ALA A 238 -0.05 15.36 0.77
N SER A 239 0.54 14.29 1.31
CA SER A 239 0.08 12.92 1.08
C SER A 239 0.37 11.99 2.27
N ASN A 240 -0.05 10.72 2.15
CA ASN A 240 0.35 9.66 3.07
C ASN A 240 1.61 8.89 2.61
N ASN A 241 2.14 9.19 1.43
CA ASN A 241 3.17 8.39 0.79
C ASN A 241 4.45 9.21 0.59
N ARG A 242 5.54 8.79 1.23
CA ARG A 242 6.88 9.34 1.08
C ARG A 242 7.29 9.52 -0.39
N GLU A 243 6.99 8.52 -1.25
CA GLU A 243 7.41 8.56 -2.66
C GLU A 243 6.85 9.78 -3.43
N ILE A 244 5.71 10.33 -2.99
CA ILE A 244 5.15 11.57 -3.54
C ILE A 244 5.98 12.79 -3.09
N THR A 245 6.43 12.79 -1.84
CA THR A 245 7.29 13.85 -1.29
C THR A 245 8.68 13.80 -1.93
N ASP A 246 9.26 12.61 -2.09
CA ASP A 246 10.53 12.40 -2.80
C ASP A 246 10.46 12.88 -4.26
N ALA A 247 9.30 12.79 -4.90
CA ALA A 247 9.09 13.27 -6.27
C ALA A 247 8.87 14.79 -6.38
N GLY A 248 8.75 15.52 -5.27
CA GLY A 248 8.53 16.98 -5.24
C GLY A 248 7.27 17.43 -4.51
N GLY A 249 6.57 16.55 -3.78
CA GLY A 249 5.54 16.96 -2.83
C GLY A 249 6.12 17.75 -1.66
N LEU A 250 5.30 18.57 -1.00
CA LEU A 250 5.76 19.39 0.12
C LEU A 250 6.01 18.54 1.37
N MET A 251 5.09 17.63 1.68
CA MET A 251 5.19 16.78 2.87
C MET A 251 4.40 15.49 2.74
N SER A 252 4.80 14.50 3.52
CA SER A 252 4.00 13.31 3.76
C SER A 252 4.04 12.88 5.22
N TYR A 253 2.93 12.28 5.68
CA TYR A 253 2.88 11.61 6.97
C TYR A 253 2.17 10.28 6.84
N GLY A 254 2.89 9.17 7.08
CA GLY A 254 2.35 7.84 6.92
C GLY A 254 3.31 6.72 7.30
N ALA A 255 2.83 5.49 7.26
CA ALA A 255 3.66 4.32 7.49
C ALA A 255 4.60 4.07 6.31
N ASN A 256 5.75 3.46 6.61
CA ASN A 256 6.69 3.02 5.58
C ASN A 256 6.15 1.79 4.83
N ILE A 257 5.64 2.02 3.62
CA ILE A 257 5.03 0.97 2.78
C ILE A 257 6.05 -0.13 2.43
N THR A 258 7.33 0.24 2.23
CA THR A 258 8.39 -0.74 1.94
C THR A 258 8.59 -1.68 3.11
N ASP A 259 8.47 -1.20 4.35
CA ASP A 259 8.50 -2.06 5.52
C ASP A 259 7.28 -3.00 5.57
N GLY A 260 6.10 -2.52 5.20
CA GLY A 260 4.92 -3.39 5.02
C GLY A 260 5.18 -4.57 4.07
N TRP A 261 5.88 -4.33 2.96
CA TRP A 261 6.27 -5.41 2.04
C TRP A 261 7.29 -6.39 2.64
N ARG A 262 8.23 -5.92 3.48
CA ARG A 262 9.11 -6.80 4.28
C ARG A 262 8.29 -7.69 5.21
N GLN A 263 7.34 -7.12 5.93
CA GLN A 263 6.46 -7.88 6.84
C GLN A 263 5.60 -8.91 6.11
N VAL A 264 5.12 -8.59 4.90
CA VAL A 264 4.46 -9.58 4.02
C VAL A 264 5.44 -10.73 3.71
N GLY A 265 6.71 -10.43 3.42
CA GLY A 265 7.75 -11.45 3.22
C GLY A 265 7.95 -12.35 4.43
N VAL A 266 8.03 -11.77 5.64
CA VAL A 266 8.11 -12.51 6.91
C VAL A 266 6.92 -13.45 7.08
N TYR A 267 5.69 -12.95 6.88
CA TYR A 267 4.47 -13.75 7.02
C TYR A 267 4.37 -14.83 5.96
N THR A 268 4.77 -14.52 4.72
CA THR A 268 4.85 -15.52 3.64
C THR A 268 5.78 -16.67 4.03
N ALA A 269 6.98 -16.36 4.50
CA ALA A 269 7.94 -17.38 4.93
C ALA A 269 7.40 -18.24 6.08
N ARG A 270 6.71 -17.63 7.05
CA ARG A 270 6.06 -18.37 8.15
C ARG A 270 5.00 -19.35 7.65
N ILE A 271 4.15 -18.92 6.71
CA ILE A 271 3.11 -19.78 6.11
C ILE A 271 3.75 -20.91 5.29
N LEU A 272 4.80 -20.62 4.51
CA LEU A 272 5.56 -21.65 3.77
C LEU A 272 6.22 -22.67 4.70
N LYS A 273 6.54 -22.31 5.95
CA LYS A 273 7.04 -23.20 7.02
C LYS A 273 5.92 -23.89 7.80
N GLY A 274 4.66 -23.73 7.39
CA GLY A 274 3.49 -24.43 7.96
C GLY A 274 2.70 -23.65 9.01
N ALA A 275 3.00 -22.38 9.27
CA ALA A 275 2.17 -21.55 10.14
C ALA A 275 0.77 -21.34 9.50
N LYS A 276 -0.27 -21.37 10.30
CA LYS A 276 -1.64 -21.12 9.83
C LYS A 276 -1.94 -19.60 9.88
N PRO A 277 -2.59 -19.03 8.86
CA PRO A 277 -3.03 -17.63 8.91
C PRO A 277 -3.83 -17.28 10.17
N ALA A 278 -4.68 -18.22 10.63
CA ALA A 278 -5.49 -18.04 11.84
C ALA A 278 -4.68 -17.75 13.12
N ASP A 279 -3.43 -18.23 13.17
CA ASP A 279 -2.52 -18.09 14.31
C ASP A 279 -1.58 -16.88 14.17
N LEU A 280 -1.69 -16.13 13.06
CA LEU A 280 -0.88 -14.95 12.76
C LEU A 280 -1.74 -13.69 12.92
N PRO A 281 -1.59 -12.92 14.02
CA PRO A 281 -2.29 -11.65 14.17
C PRO A 281 -2.05 -10.72 12.98
N VAL A 282 -3.02 -9.89 12.62
CA VAL A 282 -2.77 -8.80 11.66
C VAL A 282 -1.79 -7.82 12.29
N LEU A 283 -0.64 -7.60 11.64
CA LEU A 283 0.31 -6.59 12.08
C LEU A 283 -0.23 -5.20 11.72
N GLN A 284 -0.23 -4.32 12.70
CA GLN A 284 -0.54 -2.90 12.49
C GLN A 284 0.77 -2.10 12.50
N ALA A 285 0.90 -1.18 11.56
CA ALA A 285 2.03 -0.25 11.58
C ALA A 285 1.95 0.61 12.84
N SER A 286 3.04 0.67 13.59
CA SER A 286 3.18 1.46 14.81
C SER A 286 4.15 2.63 14.64
N LYS A 287 4.92 2.63 13.54
CA LYS A 287 5.86 3.70 13.22
C LYS A 287 5.36 4.46 12.00
N PHE A 288 5.16 5.76 12.16
CA PHE A 288 4.77 6.69 11.11
C PHE A 288 5.87 7.72 10.95
N GLU A 289 6.12 8.13 9.72
CA GLU A 289 7.21 9.02 9.35
C GLU A 289 6.64 10.34 8.81
N LEU A 290 7.08 11.48 9.37
CA LEU A 290 6.88 12.80 8.82
C LEU A 290 8.09 13.16 7.94
N ILE A 291 7.85 13.25 6.64
CA ILE A 291 8.87 13.67 5.66
C ILE A 291 8.50 15.04 5.13
N ILE A 292 9.44 15.95 5.15
CA ILE A 292 9.28 17.34 4.64
C ILE A 292 10.29 17.57 3.52
N ASN A 293 9.83 18.12 2.40
CA ASN A 293 10.70 18.53 1.30
C ASN A 293 10.98 20.04 1.41
N ASN A 294 12.13 20.39 1.98
CA ASN A 294 12.53 21.76 2.20
C ASN A 294 12.87 22.48 0.87
N GLN A 295 13.35 21.76 -0.14
CA GLN A 295 13.55 22.33 -1.47
C GLN A 295 12.20 22.77 -2.07
N THR A 296 11.18 21.93 -1.99
CA THR A 296 9.83 22.27 -2.45
C THR A 296 9.24 23.43 -1.64
N ALA A 297 9.45 23.45 -0.32
CA ALA A 297 9.01 24.56 0.53
C ALA A 297 9.63 25.90 0.08
N ARG A 298 10.95 25.93 -0.14
CA ARG A 298 11.65 27.12 -0.65
C ARG A 298 11.11 27.58 -2.00
N MET A 299 10.90 26.65 -2.96
CA MET A 299 10.35 26.98 -4.30
C MET A 299 8.93 27.57 -4.22
N LEU A 300 8.14 27.15 -3.25
CA LEU A 300 6.78 27.62 -3.02
C LEU A 300 6.71 28.89 -2.14
N GLY A 301 7.84 29.38 -1.62
CA GLY A 301 7.88 30.49 -0.68
C GLY A 301 7.27 30.13 0.70
N VAL A 302 7.23 28.86 1.06
CA VAL A 302 6.72 28.35 2.33
C VAL A 302 7.87 28.28 3.34
N THR A 303 7.70 28.93 4.49
CA THR A 303 8.61 28.78 5.62
C THR A 303 8.16 27.59 6.46
N VAL A 304 9.00 26.56 6.56
CA VAL A 304 8.70 25.39 7.41
C VAL A 304 8.78 25.78 8.88
N PRO A 305 7.73 25.59 9.68
CA PRO A 305 7.75 25.91 11.11
C PRO A 305 8.83 25.11 11.87
N PRO A 306 9.55 25.72 12.84
CA PRO A 306 10.54 25.01 13.64
C PRO A 306 9.98 23.79 14.38
N SER A 307 8.72 23.82 14.79
CA SER A 307 8.01 22.69 15.41
C SER A 307 7.95 21.48 14.48
N LEU A 308 7.64 21.69 13.19
CA LEU A 308 7.61 20.61 12.20
C LEU A 308 9.02 20.11 11.85
N LEU A 309 10.01 21.01 11.75
CA LEU A 309 11.41 20.59 11.52
C LEU A 309 11.94 19.73 12.67
N SER A 310 11.56 20.03 13.92
CA SER A 310 12.02 19.28 15.08
C SER A 310 11.35 17.91 15.23
N THR A 311 10.18 17.73 14.64
CA THR A 311 9.40 16.49 14.71
C THR A 311 9.47 15.66 13.43
N ALA A 312 10.04 16.20 12.35
CA ALA A 312 10.23 15.46 11.10
C ALA A 312 11.24 14.32 11.29
N ASP A 313 10.89 13.15 10.79
CA ASP A 313 11.80 12.00 10.73
C ASP A 313 12.87 12.21 9.65
N GLU A 314 12.54 12.97 8.60
CA GLU A 314 13.47 13.34 7.54
C GLU A 314 13.08 14.67 6.89
N VAL A 315 14.09 15.48 6.59
CA VAL A 315 13.97 16.72 5.83
C VAL A 315 14.81 16.56 4.55
N ILE A 316 14.16 16.58 3.39
CA ILE A 316 14.82 16.55 2.07
C ILE A 316 15.31 17.95 1.76
N GLU A 317 16.63 18.11 1.57
CA GLU A 317 17.32 19.38 1.35
C GLU A 317 17.31 19.81 -0.14
#